data_1889d6b5e36613117b5c85e848d45247
#
_entry.id   1889d6b5e36613117b5c85e848d45247
#
_cell.length_a   1.000
_cell.length_b   1.000
_cell.length_c   1.000
_cell.angle_alpha   90.00
_cell.angle_beta   90.00
_cell.angle_gamma   90.00
#
_symmetry.space_group_name_H-M   'P 1'
#
loop_
_entity.id
_entity.type
_entity.pdbx_description
1 polymer ?
#
loop_
_entity_poly.entity_id
_entity_poly.type
_entity_poly.pdbx_seq_one_letter_code
_entity_poly.pdbx_strand_id
1 'polypeptide(L)'
;VEQLISEERIKIDGKTINKPGINVSKRNVIQLDKLNIPFYSLDEIYLFNKPRGCLVTHSDPKNRKTIFDFLPKKLEKMISIGRLDYNSEGLILLTNNGDIKRKFELPQNNYERIYRVKVQGRVNLKIIEKLKKGFYTKKIKYKPIIAKVESSSDNYCWLQMNLREGKNREIRNIFESINMTVTRLIRISYGPYKLGKLQKGKYKKASFIG
;
A
#
# COMPACT_ATOMS: atom_id res chain seq x y z
N VAL A 1 11.09 -2.01 -20.72
CA VAL A 1 10.58 -1.03 -21.70
C VAL A 1 11.75 -0.18 -22.23
N GLU A 2 12.56 0.44 -21.38
CA GLU A 2 13.68 1.29 -21.79
C GLU A 2 14.66 0.56 -22.71
N GLN A 3 14.97 -0.70 -22.44
CA GLN A 3 15.79 -1.54 -23.32
C GLN A 3 15.18 -1.71 -24.71
N LEU A 4 13.87 -1.94 -24.83
CA LEU A 4 13.17 -2.06 -26.13
C LEU A 4 13.16 -0.74 -26.90
N ILE A 5 13.19 0.40 -26.19
CA ILE A 5 13.28 1.72 -26.80
C ILE A 5 14.71 1.96 -27.33
N SER A 6 15.74 1.61 -26.56
CA SER A 6 17.14 1.72 -26.99
C SER A 6 17.48 0.78 -28.16
N GLU A 7 16.78 -0.34 -28.27
CA GLU A 7 16.87 -1.28 -29.42
C GLU A 7 16.02 -0.82 -30.62
N GLU A 8 15.41 0.38 -30.59
CA GLU A 8 14.57 0.97 -31.64
C GLU A 8 13.37 0.10 -32.09
N ARG A 9 12.92 -0.79 -31.22
CA ARG A 9 11.83 -1.75 -31.49
C ARG A 9 10.43 -1.17 -31.22
N ILE A 10 10.35 0.02 -30.64
CA ILE A 10 9.08 0.70 -30.33
C ILE A 10 8.79 1.77 -31.38
N LYS A 11 7.58 1.75 -31.94
CA LYS A 11 7.05 2.83 -32.75
C LYS A 11 5.79 3.42 -32.12
N ILE A 12 5.64 4.73 -32.24
CA ILE A 12 4.43 5.47 -31.87
C ILE A 12 3.96 6.21 -33.12
N ASP A 13 2.73 5.93 -33.54
CA ASP A 13 2.13 6.48 -34.76
C ASP A 13 3.05 6.32 -36.01
N GLY A 14 3.67 5.15 -36.12
CA GLY A 14 4.59 4.80 -37.20
C GLY A 14 6.01 5.32 -37.06
N LYS A 15 6.32 6.22 -36.11
CA LYS A 15 7.66 6.79 -35.88
C LYS A 15 8.43 5.94 -34.86
N THR A 16 9.64 5.53 -35.17
CA THR A 16 10.54 4.83 -34.25
C THR A 16 10.95 5.74 -33.10
N ILE A 17 10.91 5.21 -31.89
CA ILE A 17 11.25 5.91 -30.65
C ILE A 17 12.58 5.37 -30.13
N ASN A 18 13.54 6.26 -29.90
CA ASN A 18 14.87 5.95 -29.36
C ASN A 18 15.18 6.61 -28.02
N LYS A 19 14.25 7.41 -27.48
CA LYS A 19 14.38 8.04 -26.15
C LYS A 19 13.16 7.72 -25.27
N PRO A 20 13.34 7.33 -24.01
CA PRO A 20 12.25 7.13 -23.07
C PRO A 20 11.63 8.49 -22.66
N GLY A 21 10.47 8.43 -22.00
CA GLY A 21 9.80 9.61 -21.43
C GLY A 21 8.78 10.30 -22.34
N ILE A 22 8.44 9.71 -23.49
CA ILE A 22 7.39 10.22 -24.37
C ILE A 22 6.01 9.87 -23.78
N ASN A 23 5.19 10.90 -23.57
CA ASN A 23 3.82 10.70 -23.11
C ASN A 23 2.94 10.23 -24.27
N VAL A 24 2.26 9.11 -24.05
CA VAL A 24 1.31 8.53 -25.01
C VAL A 24 -0.11 8.57 -24.46
N SER A 25 -1.08 8.70 -25.35
CA SER A 25 -2.51 8.71 -25.06
C SER A 25 -3.21 7.50 -25.69
N LYS A 26 -4.46 7.28 -25.35
CA LYS A 26 -5.29 6.22 -25.98
C LYS A 26 -5.47 6.38 -27.49
N ARG A 27 -5.14 7.55 -28.05
CA ARG A 27 -5.24 7.83 -29.49
C ARG A 27 -4.00 7.40 -30.26
N ASN A 28 -2.86 7.20 -29.58
CA ASN A 28 -1.62 6.82 -30.22
C ASN A 28 -1.60 5.32 -30.52
N VAL A 29 -1.10 4.95 -31.68
CA VAL A 29 -0.85 3.56 -32.07
C VAL A 29 0.56 3.21 -31.65
N ILE A 30 0.68 2.31 -30.68
CA ILE A 30 1.96 1.79 -30.19
C ILE A 30 2.25 0.46 -30.87
N GLN A 31 3.44 0.30 -31.41
CA GLN A 31 3.90 -0.93 -32.02
C GLN A 31 5.20 -1.40 -31.34
N LEU A 32 5.29 -2.70 -31.08
CA LEU A 32 6.52 -3.39 -30.75
C LEU A 32 6.88 -4.27 -31.93
N ASP A 33 8.02 -4.03 -32.54
CA ASP A 33 8.40 -4.61 -33.83
C ASP A 33 7.32 -4.29 -34.90
N LYS A 34 6.59 -5.31 -35.36
CA LYS A 34 5.49 -5.17 -36.33
C LYS A 34 4.10 -5.35 -35.69
N LEU A 35 4.03 -5.58 -34.38
CA LEU A 35 2.77 -5.88 -33.68
C LEU A 35 2.19 -4.64 -33.02
N ASN A 36 0.96 -4.30 -33.35
CA ASN A 36 0.22 -3.27 -32.62
C ASN A 36 0.00 -3.73 -31.18
N ILE A 37 0.45 -2.91 -30.22
CA ILE A 37 0.19 -3.13 -28.81
C ILE A 37 -1.08 -2.38 -28.45
N PRO A 38 -2.16 -3.10 -28.11
CA PRO A 38 -3.40 -2.43 -27.74
C PRO A 38 -3.18 -1.61 -26.45
N PHE A 39 -3.68 -0.39 -26.45
CA PHE A 39 -3.68 0.48 -25.27
C PHE A 39 -4.74 -0.01 -24.27
N TYR A 40 -4.58 -1.25 -23.79
CA TYR A 40 -5.44 -1.77 -22.75
C TYR A 40 -4.90 -1.40 -21.39
N SER A 41 -5.55 -0.44 -20.75
CA SER A 41 -5.66 -0.48 -19.32
C SER A 41 -7.10 -0.23 -18.93
N LEU A 42 -7.88 -1.28 -18.88
CA LEU A 42 -8.95 -1.29 -17.91
C LEU A 42 -8.23 -1.17 -16.56
N ASP A 43 -8.39 -0.02 -15.93
CA ASP A 43 -7.83 0.23 -14.63
C ASP A 43 -8.31 -0.86 -13.67
N GLU A 44 -7.39 -1.68 -13.22
CA GLU A 44 -7.70 -2.79 -12.33
C GLU A 44 -7.22 -2.48 -10.91
N ILE A 45 -8.08 -2.76 -9.96
CA ILE A 45 -7.74 -2.77 -8.54
C ILE A 45 -8.05 -4.15 -7.96
N TYR A 46 -7.09 -4.68 -7.22
CA TYR A 46 -7.26 -5.87 -6.41
C TYR A 46 -6.99 -5.55 -4.95
N LEU A 47 -7.81 -6.12 -4.09
CA LEU A 47 -7.61 -6.13 -2.65
C LEU A 47 -6.90 -7.43 -2.31
N PHE A 48 -5.83 -7.34 -1.55
CA PHE A 48 -5.09 -8.49 -1.04
C PHE A 48 -4.99 -8.41 0.48
N ASN A 49 -5.32 -9.50 1.18
CA ASN A 49 -5.12 -9.58 2.63
C ASN A 49 -3.74 -10.16 2.93
N LYS A 50 -2.77 -9.28 3.11
CA LYS A 50 -1.38 -9.63 3.40
C LYS A 50 -1.27 -10.38 4.73
N PRO A 51 -0.71 -11.61 4.76
CA PRO A 51 -0.32 -12.28 6.00
C PRO A 51 0.96 -11.66 6.59
N ARG A 52 1.29 -12.00 7.83
CA ARG A 52 2.63 -11.72 8.41
C ARG A 52 3.69 -12.56 7.71
N GLY A 53 4.93 -12.12 7.79
CA GLY A 53 6.06 -12.92 7.30
C GLY A 53 6.25 -12.89 5.79
N CYS A 54 5.72 -11.86 5.09
CA CYS A 54 6.04 -11.62 3.68
C CYS A 54 6.28 -10.14 3.40
N LEU A 55 7.07 -9.87 2.38
CA LEU A 55 7.46 -8.52 1.95
C LEU A 55 6.51 -8.01 0.87
N VAL A 56 6.38 -6.68 0.79
CA VAL A 56 5.65 -6.01 -0.29
C VAL A 56 6.67 -5.55 -1.34
N THR A 57 7.13 -6.50 -2.14
CA THR A 57 8.11 -6.31 -3.23
C THR A 57 7.96 -7.43 -4.25
N HIS A 58 8.40 -7.19 -5.49
CA HIS A 58 8.46 -8.22 -6.54
C HIS A 58 9.64 -9.19 -6.35
N SER A 59 10.74 -8.71 -5.78
CA SER A 59 11.92 -9.53 -5.52
C SER A 59 12.56 -9.20 -4.18
N ASP A 60 13.24 -10.15 -3.60
CA ASP A 60 14.03 -9.98 -2.39
C ASP A 60 15.38 -10.69 -2.52
N PRO A 61 16.51 -9.99 -2.34
CA PRO A 61 17.84 -10.59 -2.45
C PRO A 61 18.10 -11.76 -1.48
N LYS A 62 17.32 -11.82 -0.39
CA LYS A 62 17.42 -12.90 0.63
C LYS A 62 16.38 -14.00 0.43
N ASN A 63 15.70 -14.05 -0.72
CA ASN A 63 14.67 -15.04 -1.05
C ASN A 63 13.58 -15.22 0.01
N ARG A 64 13.24 -14.15 0.76
CA ARG A 64 12.11 -14.18 1.69
C ARG A 64 10.80 -14.09 0.91
N LYS A 65 9.77 -14.72 1.43
CA LYS A 65 8.43 -14.65 0.82
C LYS A 65 7.96 -13.22 0.60
N THR A 66 7.38 -12.98 -0.56
CA THR A 66 6.76 -11.72 -0.98
C THR A 66 5.25 -11.86 -1.06
N ILE A 67 4.52 -10.77 -1.26
CA ILE A 67 3.06 -10.84 -1.49
C ILE A 67 2.72 -11.55 -2.81
N PHE A 68 3.62 -11.52 -3.80
CA PHE A 68 3.39 -12.11 -5.11
C PHE A 68 3.44 -13.63 -5.09
N ASP A 69 4.11 -14.25 -4.10
CA ASP A 69 4.11 -15.71 -3.90
C ASP A 69 2.71 -16.27 -3.50
N PHE A 70 1.79 -15.39 -3.10
CA PHE A 70 0.40 -15.73 -2.77
C PHE A 70 -0.58 -15.45 -3.91
N LEU A 71 -0.10 -14.88 -5.00
CA LEU A 71 -0.93 -14.40 -6.10
C LEU A 71 -0.74 -15.28 -7.35
N PRO A 72 -1.77 -15.43 -8.19
CA PRO A 72 -1.62 -16.16 -9.45
C PRO A 72 -0.74 -15.37 -10.44
N LYS A 73 -0.08 -16.08 -11.38
CA LYS A 73 0.80 -15.47 -12.40
C LYS A 73 0.20 -14.25 -13.12
N LYS A 74 -1.11 -14.26 -13.39
CA LYS A 74 -1.78 -13.11 -14.05
C LYS A 74 -1.70 -11.81 -13.25
N LEU A 75 -1.46 -11.86 -11.94
CA LEU A 75 -1.32 -10.70 -11.06
C LEU A 75 0.14 -10.37 -10.73
N GLU A 76 1.10 -11.12 -11.25
CA GLU A 76 2.54 -10.93 -10.99
C GLU A 76 3.05 -9.54 -11.45
N LYS A 77 2.44 -8.99 -12.52
CA LYS A 77 2.79 -7.66 -13.04
C LYS A 77 2.07 -6.49 -12.34
N MET A 78 1.19 -6.78 -11.38
CA MET A 78 0.52 -5.73 -10.61
C MET A 78 1.50 -5.00 -9.70
N ILE A 79 1.26 -3.70 -9.51
CA ILE A 79 2.04 -2.86 -8.59
C ILE A 79 1.26 -2.64 -7.30
N SER A 80 1.95 -2.69 -6.16
CA SER A 80 1.32 -2.42 -4.86
C SER A 80 1.13 -0.92 -4.65
N ILE A 81 -0.02 -0.54 -4.12
CA ILE A 81 -0.31 0.81 -3.65
C ILE A 81 0.07 0.89 -2.17
N GLY A 82 1.19 1.55 -1.89
CA GLY A 82 1.80 1.58 -0.57
C GLY A 82 2.38 0.23 -0.16
N ARG A 83 2.94 0.21 1.04
CA ARG A 83 3.54 -0.98 1.63
C ARG A 83 3.01 -1.23 3.04
N LEU A 84 3.18 -2.46 3.50
CA LEU A 84 3.08 -2.86 4.89
C LEU A 84 4.38 -3.57 5.27
N ASP A 85 4.85 -3.35 6.50
CA ASP A 85 6.05 -4.01 7.01
C ASP A 85 5.89 -5.54 7.01
N TYR A 86 7.01 -6.26 7.10
CA TYR A 86 7.09 -7.71 7.19
C TYR A 86 6.13 -8.30 8.25
N ASN A 87 6.11 -7.69 9.44
CA ASN A 87 5.27 -8.11 10.57
C ASN A 87 3.88 -7.44 10.63
N SER A 88 3.49 -6.67 9.60
CA SER A 88 2.17 -6.06 9.51
C SER A 88 1.26 -6.90 8.61
N GLU A 89 -0.04 -6.88 8.90
CA GLU A 89 -1.08 -7.67 8.24
C GLU A 89 -2.11 -6.77 7.56
N GLY A 90 -2.97 -7.37 6.73
CA GLY A 90 -4.21 -6.77 6.27
C GLY A 90 -4.15 -6.21 4.87
N LEU A 91 -4.95 -5.20 4.60
CA LEU A 91 -5.26 -4.73 3.26
C LEU A 91 -4.06 -4.13 2.54
N ILE A 92 -3.69 -4.72 1.42
CA ILE A 92 -2.85 -4.14 0.37
C ILE A 92 -3.73 -3.98 -0.87
N LEU A 93 -3.59 -2.84 -1.55
CA LEU A 93 -4.18 -2.60 -2.85
C LEU A 93 -3.13 -2.89 -3.92
N LEU A 94 -3.54 -3.53 -5.00
CA LEU A 94 -2.73 -3.79 -6.19
C LEU A 94 -3.42 -3.18 -7.40
N THR A 95 -2.65 -2.64 -8.32
CA THR A 95 -3.18 -2.05 -9.56
C THR A 95 -2.22 -2.33 -10.73
N ASN A 96 -2.73 -2.24 -11.94
CA ASN A 96 -1.93 -2.24 -13.17
C ASN A 96 -1.60 -0.83 -13.67
N ASN A 97 -2.07 0.22 -12.97
CA ASN A 97 -1.94 1.63 -13.39
C ASN A 97 -1.11 2.43 -12.39
N GLY A 98 0.01 3.01 -12.86
CA GLY A 98 0.91 3.85 -12.06
C GLY A 98 0.27 5.15 -11.56
N ASP A 99 -0.65 5.74 -12.33
CA ASP A 99 -1.33 6.98 -11.93
C ASP A 99 -2.30 6.73 -10.77
N ILE A 100 -2.98 5.58 -10.78
CA ILE A 100 -3.81 5.15 -9.65
C ILE A 100 -2.94 4.97 -8.41
N LYS A 101 -1.81 4.27 -8.54
CA LYS A 101 -0.85 4.14 -7.43
C LYS A 101 -0.44 5.50 -6.90
N ARG A 102 0.01 6.41 -7.78
CA ARG A 102 0.42 7.77 -7.43
C ARG A 102 -0.71 8.54 -6.73
N LYS A 103 -1.94 8.47 -7.28
CA LYS A 103 -3.13 9.12 -6.69
C LYS A 103 -3.34 8.71 -5.23
N PHE A 104 -3.24 7.41 -4.91
CA PHE A 104 -3.42 6.93 -3.55
C PHE A 104 -2.26 7.23 -2.61
N GLU A 105 -1.03 7.28 -3.12
CA GLU A 105 0.17 7.47 -2.30
C GLU A 105 0.48 8.93 -2.00
N LEU A 106 0.08 9.87 -2.85
CA LEU A 106 0.34 11.29 -2.68
C LEU A 106 -0.30 11.81 -1.37
N PRO A 107 0.50 12.43 -0.47
CA PRO A 107 0.01 12.92 0.83
C PRO A 107 -1.08 13.99 0.72
N GLN A 108 -1.08 14.78 -0.37
CA GLN A 108 -2.08 15.83 -0.63
C GLN A 108 -3.50 15.28 -0.80
N ASN A 109 -3.64 14.03 -1.26
CA ASN A 109 -4.95 13.41 -1.47
C ASN A 109 -5.57 12.87 -0.16
N ASN A 110 -4.85 12.93 0.95
CA ASN A 110 -5.34 12.66 2.31
C ASN A 110 -6.11 11.35 2.48
N TYR A 111 -5.83 10.32 1.69
CA TYR A 111 -6.50 9.03 1.84
C TYR A 111 -6.28 8.47 3.24
N GLU A 112 -7.38 8.23 3.94
CA GLU A 112 -7.35 7.67 5.28
C GLU A 112 -6.97 6.19 5.26
N ARG A 113 -6.17 5.79 6.24
CA ARG A 113 -5.76 4.41 6.48
C ARG A 113 -6.19 4.02 7.87
N ILE A 114 -6.98 2.96 8.00
CA ILE A 114 -7.49 2.51 9.30
C ILE A 114 -6.80 1.20 9.66
N TYR A 115 -6.31 1.18 10.89
CA TYR A 115 -5.60 0.02 11.44
C TYR A 115 -6.27 -0.47 12.71
N ARG A 116 -6.30 -1.80 12.90
CA ARG A 116 -6.47 -2.43 14.21
C ARG A 116 -5.10 -2.74 14.79
N VAL A 117 -4.86 -2.26 15.98
CA VAL A 117 -3.53 -2.27 16.62
C VAL A 117 -3.66 -2.97 17.98
N LYS A 118 -2.91 -4.06 18.18
CA LYS A 118 -2.77 -4.67 19.50
C LYS A 118 -1.49 -4.17 20.15
N VAL A 119 -1.64 -3.56 21.31
CA VAL A 119 -0.53 -3.03 22.11
C VAL A 119 -0.43 -3.83 23.39
N GLN A 120 0.77 -4.11 23.86
CA GLN A 120 1.01 -4.75 25.14
C GLN A 120 0.71 -3.77 26.27
N GLY A 121 -0.01 -4.23 27.31
CA GLY A 121 -0.44 -3.43 28.44
C GLY A 121 -1.67 -2.54 28.16
N ARG A 122 -2.01 -1.68 29.10
CA ARG A 122 -3.13 -0.74 29.02
C ARG A 122 -2.71 0.57 28.39
N VAL A 123 -3.52 1.09 27.46
CA VAL A 123 -3.29 2.43 26.88
C VAL A 123 -4.11 3.47 27.67
N ASN A 124 -3.40 4.43 28.25
CA ASN A 124 -4.00 5.51 29.03
C ASN A 124 -4.76 6.50 28.12
N LEU A 125 -5.87 7.05 28.59
CA LEU A 125 -6.65 8.09 27.90
C LEU A 125 -5.80 9.32 27.54
N LYS A 126 -4.83 9.70 28.38
CA LYS A 126 -3.89 10.78 28.08
C LYS A 126 -3.07 10.55 26.79
N ILE A 127 -2.77 9.29 26.47
CA ILE A 127 -2.09 8.93 25.20
C ILE A 127 -3.04 9.14 24.04
N ILE A 128 -4.31 8.72 24.15
CA ILE A 128 -5.32 8.93 23.11
C ILE A 128 -5.51 10.42 22.81
N GLU A 129 -5.59 11.26 23.83
CA GLU A 129 -5.69 12.72 23.67
C GLU A 129 -4.45 13.33 22.99
N LYS A 130 -3.25 12.86 23.34
CA LYS A 130 -2.02 13.28 22.66
C LYS A 130 -2.02 12.89 21.18
N LEU A 131 -2.45 11.66 20.84
CA LEU A 131 -2.56 11.22 19.44
C LEU A 131 -3.50 12.10 18.63
N LYS A 132 -4.63 12.50 19.21
CA LYS A 132 -5.62 13.37 18.56
C LYS A 132 -5.10 14.78 18.24
N LYS A 133 -4.17 15.29 19.04
CA LYS A 133 -3.52 16.61 18.82
C LYS A 133 -2.30 16.54 17.90
N GLY A 134 -1.89 15.33 17.50
CA GLY A 134 -0.61 15.04 16.86
C GLY A 134 0.43 14.62 17.91
N PHE A 135 1.33 13.74 17.46
CA PHE A 135 2.27 13.10 18.39
C PHE A 135 3.72 13.48 18.04
N TYR A 136 4.50 13.77 19.06
CA TYR A 136 5.90 14.15 18.90
C TYR A 136 6.77 13.06 19.54
N THR A 137 7.64 12.48 18.74
CA THR A 137 8.78 11.70 19.25
C THR A 137 10.02 12.59 19.24
N LYS A 138 11.12 12.14 19.83
CA LYS A 138 12.40 12.89 19.82
C LYS A 138 12.88 13.27 18.42
N LYS A 139 12.42 12.56 17.37
CA LYS A 139 12.93 12.72 16.00
C LYS A 139 11.87 13.16 14.98
N ILE A 140 10.61 12.87 15.23
CA ILE A 140 9.55 12.98 14.21
C ILE A 140 8.29 13.57 14.82
N LYS A 141 7.69 14.53 14.12
CA LYS A 141 6.33 15.02 14.35
C LYS A 141 5.36 14.23 13.50
N TYR A 142 4.34 13.63 14.11
CA TYR A 142 3.25 12.92 13.45
C TYR A 142 1.99 13.78 13.43
N LYS A 143 1.23 13.69 12.34
CA LYS A 143 -0.08 14.35 12.21
C LYS A 143 -1.07 13.81 13.24
N PRO A 144 -2.20 14.51 13.50
CA PRO A 144 -3.28 14.01 14.33
C PRO A 144 -3.75 12.62 13.90
N ILE A 145 -3.89 11.73 14.89
CA ILE A 145 -4.34 10.34 14.73
C ILE A 145 -5.60 10.16 15.58
N ILE A 146 -6.70 9.75 14.96
CA ILE A 146 -7.90 9.39 15.70
C ILE A 146 -7.72 7.96 16.19
N ALA A 147 -7.71 7.75 17.49
CA ALA A 147 -7.58 6.45 18.11
C ALA A 147 -8.79 6.16 19.01
N LYS A 148 -9.35 4.95 18.89
CA LYS A 148 -10.47 4.45 19.71
C LYS A 148 -10.09 3.10 20.30
N VAL A 149 -10.29 2.94 21.61
CA VAL A 149 -10.14 1.64 22.28
C VAL A 149 -11.29 0.74 21.87
N GLU A 150 -10.99 -0.46 21.34
CA GLU A 150 -11.98 -1.50 21.02
C GLU A 150 -12.16 -2.46 22.21
N SER A 151 -11.04 -2.87 22.82
CA SER A 151 -11.05 -3.70 24.03
C SER A 151 -9.75 -3.53 24.80
N SER A 152 -9.78 -3.73 26.10
CA SER A 152 -8.61 -3.60 26.96
C SER A 152 -8.65 -4.65 28.07
N SER A 153 -7.48 -5.18 28.42
CA SER A 153 -7.23 -6.02 29.59
C SER A 153 -5.93 -5.56 30.26
N ASP A 154 -5.51 -6.22 31.33
CA ASP A 154 -4.23 -5.90 31.98
C ASP A 154 -3.04 -6.15 31.06
N ASN A 155 -3.11 -7.15 30.20
CA ASN A 155 -2.00 -7.62 29.38
C ASN A 155 -1.96 -6.97 27.98
N TYR A 156 -3.08 -6.41 27.49
CA TYR A 156 -3.14 -5.82 26.15
C TYR A 156 -4.31 -4.85 25.96
N CYS A 157 -4.15 -3.99 24.99
CA CYS A 157 -5.20 -3.10 24.51
C CYS A 157 -5.33 -3.23 22.98
N TRP A 158 -6.54 -3.38 22.48
CA TRP A 158 -6.86 -3.24 21.06
C TRP A 158 -7.37 -1.85 20.77
N LEU A 159 -6.81 -1.23 19.75
CA LEU A 159 -7.17 0.10 19.27
C LEU A 159 -7.55 0.04 17.79
N GLN A 160 -8.55 0.82 17.41
CA GLN A 160 -8.69 1.28 16.03
C GLN A 160 -7.98 2.62 15.89
N MET A 161 -7.12 2.76 14.89
CA MET A 161 -6.37 3.98 14.64
C MET A 161 -6.53 4.44 13.20
N ASN A 162 -6.91 5.70 13.02
CA ASN A 162 -7.13 6.32 11.70
C ASN A 162 -6.02 7.33 11.43
N LEU A 163 -5.27 7.10 10.34
CA LEU A 163 -4.12 7.89 9.93
C LEU A 163 -4.32 8.47 8.53
N ARG A 164 -3.85 9.70 8.30
CA ARG A 164 -3.86 10.36 6.99
C ARG A 164 -2.47 10.57 6.39
N GLU A 165 -1.45 10.09 7.06
CA GLU A 165 -0.09 10.01 6.55
C GLU A 165 0.41 8.55 6.59
N GLY A 166 1.56 8.29 6.03
CA GLY A 166 2.11 6.92 5.94
C GLY A 166 3.61 6.94 6.18
N LYS A 167 4.05 7.61 7.26
CA LYS A 167 5.45 7.62 7.64
C LYS A 167 5.92 6.21 7.99
N ASN A 168 7.20 5.96 7.75
CA ASN A 168 7.79 4.66 8.03
C ASN A 168 7.56 4.25 9.48
N ARG A 169 6.96 3.06 9.67
CA ARG A 169 6.68 2.43 10.98
C ARG A 169 5.98 3.35 11.98
N GLU A 170 5.17 4.30 11.51
CA GLU A 170 4.58 5.40 12.29
C GLU A 170 3.95 4.91 13.60
N ILE A 171 2.98 4.00 13.54
CA ILE A 171 2.29 3.48 14.73
C ILE A 171 3.28 2.80 15.68
N ARG A 172 4.22 2.00 15.17
CA ARG A 172 5.21 1.30 16.00
C ARG A 172 6.15 2.28 16.69
N ASN A 173 6.67 3.26 15.96
CA ASN A 173 7.58 4.28 16.51
C ASN A 173 6.90 5.13 17.59
N ILE A 174 5.62 5.46 17.41
CA ILE A 174 4.83 6.19 18.42
C ILE A 174 4.77 5.39 19.72
N PHE A 175 4.34 4.14 19.67
CA PHE A 175 4.21 3.30 20.87
C PHE A 175 5.57 2.95 21.48
N GLU A 176 6.58 2.66 20.67
CA GLU A 176 7.96 2.44 21.13
C GLU A 176 8.53 3.66 21.90
N SER A 177 8.18 4.89 21.47
CA SER A 177 8.64 6.13 22.13
C SER A 177 8.07 6.35 23.54
N ILE A 178 7.03 5.61 23.89
CA ILE A 178 6.40 5.61 25.23
C ILE A 178 6.53 4.25 25.92
N ASN A 179 7.56 3.47 25.53
CA ASN A 179 7.88 2.15 26.09
C ASN A 179 6.76 1.14 25.99
N MET A 180 5.94 1.21 24.91
CA MET A 180 4.89 0.24 24.65
C MET A 180 5.16 -0.54 23.35
N THR A 181 4.81 -1.82 23.32
CA THR A 181 5.07 -2.70 22.18
C THR A 181 3.81 -2.98 21.38
N VAL A 182 3.86 -2.70 20.05
CA VAL A 182 2.81 -3.12 19.12
C VAL A 182 3.03 -4.58 18.73
N THR A 183 2.23 -5.48 19.31
CA THR A 183 2.32 -6.94 19.07
C THR A 183 1.61 -7.38 17.80
N ARG A 184 0.56 -6.62 17.36
CA ARG A 184 -0.15 -6.89 16.10
C ARG A 184 -0.60 -5.60 15.44
N LEU A 185 -0.47 -5.53 14.12
CA LEU A 185 -0.85 -4.38 13.33
C LEU A 185 -1.54 -4.85 12.03
N ILE A 186 -2.81 -4.50 11.88
CA ILE A 186 -3.64 -4.96 10.76
C ILE A 186 -4.25 -3.73 10.08
N ARG A 187 -3.94 -3.48 8.82
CA ARG A 187 -4.64 -2.46 8.04
C ARG A 187 -5.99 -2.99 7.57
N ILE A 188 -7.07 -2.38 8.04
CA ILE A 188 -8.45 -2.81 7.72
C ILE A 188 -9.12 -1.94 6.66
N SER A 189 -8.58 -0.74 6.41
CA SER A 189 -9.08 0.16 5.34
C SER A 189 -7.96 0.98 4.72
N TYR A 190 -8.10 1.33 3.44
CA TYR A 190 -7.25 2.28 2.74
C TYR A 190 -8.12 3.07 1.74
N GLY A 191 -8.34 4.36 2.02
CA GLY A 191 -9.30 5.19 1.29
C GLY A 191 -10.68 4.53 1.28
N PRO A 192 -11.33 4.40 0.10
CA PRO A 192 -12.66 3.81 -0.01
C PRO A 192 -12.68 2.28 0.16
N TYR A 193 -11.53 1.61 0.15
CA TYR A 193 -11.45 0.16 0.18
C TYR A 193 -11.35 -0.39 1.60
N LYS A 194 -12.16 -1.42 1.88
CA LYS A 194 -12.19 -2.11 3.17
C LYS A 194 -11.79 -3.57 3.02
N LEU A 195 -11.05 -4.10 3.99
CA LEU A 195 -10.64 -5.49 4.05
C LEU A 195 -11.85 -6.43 4.13
N GLY A 196 -12.83 -6.08 4.96
CA GLY A 196 -14.03 -6.87 5.18
C GLY A 196 -13.71 -8.31 5.60
N LYS A 197 -14.42 -9.28 5.01
CA LYS A 197 -14.28 -10.72 5.28
C LYS A 197 -13.22 -11.41 4.44
N LEU A 198 -12.36 -10.67 3.69
CA LEU A 198 -11.31 -11.26 2.85
C LEU A 198 -10.32 -12.04 3.72
N GLN A 199 -10.19 -13.34 3.47
CA GLN A 199 -9.32 -14.22 4.25
C GLN A 199 -7.83 -13.90 4.01
N LYS A 200 -6.96 -14.21 4.98
CA LYS A 200 -5.50 -14.03 4.87
C LYS A 200 -4.93 -14.78 3.68
N GLY A 201 -4.02 -14.13 2.95
CA GLY A 201 -3.41 -14.68 1.74
C GLY A 201 -4.34 -14.75 0.53
N LYS A 202 -5.58 -14.28 0.64
CA LYS A 202 -6.54 -14.24 -0.47
C LYS A 202 -6.65 -12.83 -1.06
N TYR A 203 -7.08 -12.77 -2.30
CA TYR A 203 -7.30 -11.54 -3.06
C TYR A 203 -8.69 -11.52 -3.69
N LYS A 204 -9.17 -10.33 -4.03
CA LYS A 204 -10.38 -10.14 -4.84
C LYS A 204 -10.24 -8.91 -5.73
N LYS A 205 -10.83 -8.95 -6.91
CA LYS A 205 -10.98 -7.76 -7.78
C LYS A 205 -11.98 -6.81 -7.13
N ALA A 206 -11.72 -5.51 -7.25
CA ALA A 206 -12.63 -4.45 -6.82
C ALA A 206 -12.85 -3.46 -7.95
N SER A 207 -14.01 -2.79 -7.94
CA SER A 207 -14.26 -1.68 -8.84
C SER A 207 -13.35 -0.50 -8.46
N PHE A 208 -12.91 0.25 -9.47
CA PHE A 208 -12.19 1.50 -9.22
C PHE A 208 -13.19 2.52 -8.68
N ILE A 209 -12.87 3.09 -7.52
CA ILE A 209 -13.61 4.16 -6.88
C ILE A 209 -12.67 5.38 -6.93
N GLY A 210 -12.90 6.23 -7.91
CA GLY A 210 -12.08 7.40 -8.24
C GLY A 210 -12.32 8.62 -7.37
#